data_918e56dc86f1cf2c6303f8c033a9cd0c
#
_entry.id   918e56dc86f1cf2c6303f8c033a9cd0c
#
_cell.length_a   1.000
_cell.length_b   1.000
_cell.length_c   1.000
_cell.angle_alpha   90.00
_cell.angle_beta   90.00
_cell.angle_gamma   90.00
#
_symmetry.space_group_name_H-M   'P 1'
#
loop_
_entity.id
_entity.type
_entity.pdbx_description
1 polymer ?
#
loop_
_entity_poly.entity_id
_entity_poly.type
_entity_poly.pdbx_seq_one_letter_code
_entity_poly.pdbx_strand_id
1 'polypeptide(L)'
;DMFAAAPEIFKAAAPLPVLCTFRTKEEGGEKAIDPMDYFAMNAQLSALGAPLVDLELFLCEQYDDIAKAAVQAMHDMGTKLIISNHDFAKTPAREEIADRYKRMMALNADLPKIAVMPQNERDVMVMLAAMNESTAFCGPLIGISMGELGKVTRVRGGAFGSVMTFASKGKASAPGQIDAETLSKMPVSYTHL
;
A
#
# COMPACT_ATOMS: atom_id res chain seq x y z
N ASP A 1 17.38 -9.94 14.74
CA ASP A 1 16.06 -9.57 15.24
C ASP A 1 15.63 -8.27 14.57
N MET A 2 14.49 -8.29 13.89
CA MET A 2 13.93 -7.15 13.15
C MET A 2 13.65 -5.96 14.08
N PHE A 3 13.09 -6.19 15.25
CA PHE A 3 12.76 -5.12 16.19
C PHE A 3 13.99 -4.44 16.76
N ALA A 4 15.05 -5.20 17.03
CA ALA A 4 16.31 -4.63 17.49
C ALA A 4 16.99 -3.76 16.42
N ALA A 5 16.82 -4.09 15.13
CA ALA A 5 17.40 -3.35 14.02
C ALA A 5 16.56 -2.13 13.58
N ALA A 6 15.25 -2.13 13.86
CA ALA A 6 14.32 -1.13 13.33
C ALA A 6 14.71 0.33 13.63
N PRO A 7 15.06 0.74 14.88
CA PRO A 7 15.43 2.11 15.17
C PRO A 7 16.67 2.58 14.40
N GLU A 8 17.67 1.72 14.23
CA GLU A 8 18.88 2.05 13.46
C GLU A 8 18.58 2.18 11.97
N ILE A 9 17.66 1.36 11.44
CA ILE A 9 17.20 1.48 10.05
C ILE A 9 16.48 2.81 9.84
N PHE A 10 15.57 3.19 10.75
CA PHE A 10 14.83 4.46 10.64
C PHE A 10 15.78 5.65 10.68
N LYS A 11 16.77 5.62 11.57
CA LYS A 11 17.80 6.65 11.66
C LYS A 11 18.68 6.73 10.40
N ALA A 12 19.10 5.58 9.89
CA ALA A 12 19.95 5.51 8.69
C ALA A 12 19.23 5.94 7.41
N ALA A 13 17.90 5.75 7.34
CA ALA A 13 17.10 6.17 6.20
C ALA A 13 16.81 7.68 6.17
N ALA A 14 16.93 8.39 7.29
CA ALA A 14 16.59 9.80 7.36
C ALA A 14 17.32 10.67 6.32
N PRO A 15 16.67 11.61 5.68
CA PRO A 15 15.31 12.12 5.97
C PRO A 15 14.17 11.35 5.28
N LEU A 16 14.42 10.24 4.61
CA LEU A 16 13.40 9.45 3.92
C LEU A 16 12.57 8.65 4.93
N PRO A 17 11.23 8.69 4.87
CA PRO A 17 10.40 7.86 5.73
C PRO A 17 10.49 6.39 5.33
N VAL A 18 10.53 5.50 6.32
CA VAL A 18 10.51 4.05 6.12
C VAL A 18 9.07 3.55 6.20
N LEU A 19 8.62 2.82 5.20
CA LEU A 19 7.36 2.08 5.22
C LEU A 19 7.63 0.64 5.70
N CYS A 20 7.11 0.29 6.87
CA CYS A 20 7.16 -1.07 7.38
C CYS A 20 5.99 -1.87 6.83
N THR A 21 6.27 -3.00 6.19
CA THR A 21 5.24 -3.86 5.58
C THR A 21 5.51 -5.32 5.92
N PHE A 22 4.53 -5.99 6.53
CA PHE A 22 4.45 -7.44 6.52
C PHE A 22 3.30 -7.85 5.59
N ARG A 23 3.64 -8.46 4.46
CA ARG A 23 2.64 -8.96 3.52
C ARG A 23 2.28 -10.39 3.87
N THR A 24 0.99 -10.64 4.16
CA THR A 24 0.51 -11.98 4.47
C THR A 24 0.54 -12.87 3.23
N LYS A 25 0.52 -14.18 3.45
CA LYS A 25 0.48 -15.16 2.35
C LYS A 25 -0.79 -15.01 1.51
N GLU A 26 -1.88 -14.62 2.13
CA GLU A 26 -3.18 -14.40 1.52
C GLU A 26 -3.15 -13.26 0.49
N GLU A 27 -2.32 -12.26 0.73
CA GLU A 27 -2.12 -11.12 -0.19
C GLU A 27 -0.75 -11.16 -0.91
N GLY A 28 -0.21 -12.38 -1.14
CA GLY A 28 0.96 -12.61 -1.98
C GLY A 28 2.31 -12.52 -1.29
N GLY A 29 2.35 -12.50 0.04
CA GLY A 29 3.57 -12.61 0.83
C GLY A 29 4.10 -14.03 0.92
N GLU A 30 5.27 -14.19 1.53
CA GLU A 30 5.94 -15.50 1.65
C GLU A 30 5.49 -16.28 2.90
N LYS A 31 4.97 -15.60 3.94
CA LYS A 31 4.69 -16.19 5.24
C LYS A 31 3.26 -15.93 5.69
N ALA A 32 2.65 -16.95 6.28
CA ALA A 32 1.46 -16.77 7.10
C ALA A 32 1.86 -16.23 8.49
N ILE A 33 0.92 -15.56 9.15
CA ILE A 33 1.07 -15.03 10.49
C ILE A 33 -0.27 -15.17 11.22
N ASP A 34 -0.24 -15.41 12.52
CA ASP A 34 -1.44 -15.30 13.34
C ASP A 34 -1.95 -13.84 13.33
N PRO A 35 -3.27 -13.60 13.24
CA PRO A 35 -3.80 -12.25 13.22
C PRO A 35 -3.44 -11.40 14.44
N MET A 36 -3.37 -11.99 15.64
CA MET A 36 -2.96 -11.25 16.84
C MET A 36 -1.50 -10.85 16.78
N ASP A 37 -0.63 -11.76 16.32
CA ASP A 37 0.78 -11.49 16.11
C ASP A 37 1.00 -10.44 15.02
N TYR A 38 0.15 -10.43 13.97
CA TYR A 38 0.18 -9.41 12.91
C TYR A 38 -0.04 -8.00 13.47
N PHE A 39 -1.12 -7.79 14.22
CA PHE A 39 -1.41 -6.49 14.82
C PHE A 39 -0.39 -6.11 15.90
N ALA A 40 0.03 -7.05 16.74
CA ALA A 40 1.04 -6.82 17.78
C ALA A 40 2.39 -6.41 17.17
N MET A 41 2.82 -7.09 16.10
CA MET A 41 4.06 -6.79 15.38
C MET A 41 4.04 -5.36 14.80
N ASN A 42 2.94 -4.97 14.15
CA ASN A 42 2.81 -3.64 13.54
C ASN A 42 2.74 -2.54 14.61
N ALA A 43 2.03 -2.77 15.72
CA ALA A 43 2.02 -1.86 16.86
C ALA A 43 3.40 -1.74 17.52
N GLN A 44 4.17 -2.81 17.62
CA GLN A 44 5.53 -2.77 18.15
C GLN A 44 6.48 -1.97 17.22
N LEU A 45 6.36 -2.11 15.91
CA LEU A 45 7.12 -1.28 14.97
C LEU A 45 6.80 0.21 15.13
N SER A 46 5.53 0.56 15.32
CA SER A 46 5.09 1.93 15.63
C SER A 46 5.68 2.44 16.94
N ALA A 47 5.67 1.63 18.00
CA ALA A 47 6.28 1.97 19.29
C ALA A 47 7.81 2.18 19.19
N LEU A 48 8.47 1.57 18.21
CA LEU A 48 9.89 1.78 17.90
C LEU A 48 10.13 3.00 16.99
N GLY A 49 9.10 3.74 16.64
CA GLY A 49 9.20 4.98 15.86
C GLY A 49 9.04 4.77 14.34
N ALA A 50 8.39 3.70 13.88
CA ALA A 50 8.08 3.52 12.46
C ALA A 50 7.26 4.71 11.94
N PRO A 51 7.73 5.44 10.92
CA PRO A 51 6.98 6.59 10.41
C PRO A 51 5.74 6.17 9.60
N LEU A 52 5.80 5.02 8.90
CA LEU A 52 4.68 4.46 8.15
C LEU A 52 4.59 2.94 8.36
N VAL A 53 3.35 2.44 8.44
CA VAL A 53 3.03 1.00 8.52
C VAL A 53 1.94 0.67 7.51
N ASP A 54 2.04 -0.51 6.87
CA ASP A 54 1.05 -1.04 5.93
C ASP A 54 0.21 -2.12 6.63
N LEU A 55 -1.11 -1.94 6.68
CA LEU A 55 -2.08 -2.93 7.17
C LEU A 55 -2.98 -3.41 6.04
N GLU A 56 -3.35 -4.69 6.04
CA GLU A 56 -4.20 -5.29 5.01
C GLU A 56 -5.69 -5.11 5.33
N LEU A 57 -6.46 -4.59 4.37
CA LEU A 57 -7.88 -4.28 4.53
C LEU A 57 -8.69 -5.47 5.02
N PHE A 58 -8.60 -6.61 4.34
CA PHE A 58 -9.46 -7.76 4.65
C PHE A 58 -9.13 -8.37 6.02
N LEU A 59 -7.88 -8.30 6.44
CA LEU A 59 -7.50 -8.72 7.78
C LEU A 59 -8.05 -7.74 8.84
N CYS A 60 -7.99 -6.44 8.57
CA CYS A 60 -8.59 -5.43 9.44
C CYS A 60 -10.10 -5.60 9.58
N GLU A 61 -10.81 -5.92 8.50
CA GLU A 61 -12.25 -6.14 8.53
C GLU A 61 -12.65 -7.44 9.26
N GLN A 62 -11.87 -8.50 9.08
CA GLN A 62 -12.09 -9.76 9.77
C GLN A 62 -11.95 -9.62 11.29
N TYR A 63 -11.10 -8.71 11.75
CA TYR A 63 -10.78 -8.46 13.17
C TYR A 63 -11.04 -6.98 13.52
N ASP A 64 -12.21 -6.46 13.15
CA ASP A 64 -12.57 -5.05 13.11
C ASP A 64 -12.28 -4.30 14.43
N ASP A 65 -12.72 -4.81 15.57
CA ASP A 65 -12.49 -4.16 16.87
C ASP A 65 -11.00 -4.07 17.23
N ILE A 66 -10.24 -5.13 16.93
CA ILE A 66 -8.81 -5.19 17.19
C ILE A 66 -8.07 -4.25 16.23
N ALA A 67 -8.44 -4.26 14.96
CA ALA A 67 -7.87 -3.40 13.95
C ALA A 67 -8.08 -1.92 14.28
N LYS A 68 -9.30 -1.52 14.67
CA LYS A 68 -9.61 -0.14 15.08
C LYS A 68 -8.79 0.30 16.30
N ALA A 69 -8.67 -0.56 17.31
CA ALA A 69 -7.84 -0.28 18.48
C ALA A 69 -6.35 -0.14 18.11
N ALA A 70 -5.84 -1.03 17.24
CA ALA A 70 -4.47 -0.99 16.76
C ALA A 70 -4.19 0.27 15.91
N VAL A 71 -5.09 0.63 15.00
CA VAL A 71 -5.01 1.84 14.18
C VAL A 71 -4.94 3.08 15.07
N GLN A 72 -5.85 3.20 16.05
CA GLN A 72 -5.84 4.32 16.98
C GLN A 72 -4.54 4.40 17.77
N ALA A 73 -4.07 3.28 18.32
CA ALA A 73 -2.82 3.24 19.10
C ALA A 73 -1.61 3.63 18.24
N MET A 74 -1.53 3.19 16.97
CA MET A 74 -0.45 3.56 16.06
C MET A 74 -0.50 5.05 15.68
N HIS A 75 -1.69 5.62 15.46
CA HIS A 75 -1.86 7.06 15.25
C HIS A 75 -1.44 7.88 16.48
N ASP A 76 -1.79 7.43 17.70
CA ASP A 76 -1.40 8.09 18.95
C ASP A 76 0.14 8.11 19.13
N MET A 77 0.84 7.13 18.57
CA MET A 77 2.31 7.07 18.48
C MET A 77 2.90 7.92 17.33
N GLY A 78 2.05 8.55 16.50
CA GLY A 78 2.48 9.41 15.39
C GLY A 78 2.79 8.63 14.08
N THR A 79 2.50 7.34 14.01
CA THR A 79 2.69 6.53 12.81
C THR A 79 1.59 6.82 11.79
N LYS A 80 1.95 6.98 10.52
CA LYS A 80 1.00 7.07 9.40
C LYS A 80 0.67 5.69 8.85
N LEU A 81 -0.58 5.48 8.46
CA LEU A 81 -1.07 4.15 8.05
C LEU A 81 -1.46 4.11 6.58
N ILE A 82 -0.84 3.17 5.86
CA ILE A 82 -1.35 2.69 4.59
C ILE A 82 -2.28 1.52 4.91
N ILE A 83 -3.55 1.59 4.50
CA ILE A 83 -4.41 0.40 4.48
C ILE A 83 -4.47 -0.10 3.05
N SER A 84 -4.10 -1.35 2.85
CA SER A 84 -3.83 -1.90 1.53
C SER A 84 -4.67 -3.13 1.22
N ASN A 85 -4.87 -3.38 -0.08
CA ASN A 85 -5.43 -4.63 -0.58
C ASN A 85 -4.74 -5.03 -1.89
N HIS A 86 -4.46 -6.33 -2.04
CA HIS A 86 -3.79 -6.89 -3.20
C HIS A 86 -4.63 -8.04 -3.79
N ASP A 87 -5.05 -7.91 -5.04
CA ASP A 87 -5.72 -8.96 -5.80
C ASP A 87 -4.79 -9.48 -6.90
N PHE A 88 -4.17 -10.63 -6.68
CA PHE A 88 -3.25 -11.24 -7.64
C PHE A 88 -3.96 -12.05 -8.74
N ALA A 89 -5.27 -12.23 -8.63
CA ALA A 89 -6.05 -13.03 -9.58
C ALA A 89 -6.67 -12.19 -10.70
N LYS A 90 -7.17 -11.00 -10.37
CA LYS A 90 -7.95 -10.18 -11.31
C LYS A 90 -7.95 -8.70 -10.96
N THR A 91 -8.53 -7.89 -11.84
CA THR A 91 -8.99 -6.53 -11.56
C THR A 91 -10.49 -6.61 -11.26
N PRO A 92 -10.94 -6.27 -10.05
CA PRO A 92 -12.37 -6.19 -9.72
C PRO A 92 -13.09 -5.11 -10.53
N ALA A 93 -14.44 -5.12 -10.50
CA ALA A 93 -15.22 -4.05 -11.10
C ALA A 93 -14.88 -2.68 -10.48
N ARG A 94 -15.04 -1.62 -11.24
CA ARG A 94 -14.71 -0.25 -10.83
C ARG A 94 -15.37 0.13 -9.50
N GLU A 95 -16.65 -0.22 -9.36
CA GLU A 95 -17.47 0.06 -8.18
C GLU A 95 -16.95 -0.68 -6.94
N GLU A 96 -16.47 -1.90 -7.11
CA GLU A 96 -15.85 -2.70 -6.04
C GLU A 96 -14.50 -2.10 -5.60
N ILE A 97 -13.68 -1.62 -6.54
CA ILE A 97 -12.43 -0.93 -6.22
C ILE A 97 -12.72 0.36 -5.44
N ALA A 98 -13.68 1.16 -5.90
CA ALA A 98 -14.09 2.38 -5.21
C ALA A 98 -14.65 2.09 -3.81
N ASP A 99 -15.42 1.00 -3.63
CA ASP A 99 -15.92 0.55 -2.33
C ASP A 99 -14.76 0.15 -1.39
N ARG A 100 -13.78 -0.60 -1.87
CA ARG A 100 -12.58 -0.94 -1.07
C ARG A 100 -11.85 0.31 -0.58
N TYR A 101 -11.68 1.34 -1.41
CA TYR A 101 -11.12 2.61 -0.98
C TYR A 101 -11.95 3.27 0.12
N LYS A 102 -13.30 3.29 0.03
CA LYS A 102 -14.18 3.82 1.09
C LYS A 102 -14.02 3.07 2.40
N ARG A 103 -13.92 1.75 2.35
CA ARG A 103 -13.73 0.90 3.53
C ARG A 103 -12.38 1.16 4.20
N MET A 104 -11.31 1.37 3.42
CA MET A 104 -10.01 1.78 3.94
C MET A 104 -10.09 3.13 4.66
N MET A 105 -10.80 4.11 4.08
CA MET A 105 -11.01 5.41 4.73
C MET A 105 -11.85 5.29 6.01
N ALA A 106 -12.83 4.40 6.06
CA ALA A 106 -13.61 4.13 7.26
C ALA A 106 -12.78 3.53 8.41
N LEU A 107 -11.65 2.90 8.08
CA LEU A 107 -10.63 2.43 9.03
C LEU A 107 -9.57 3.49 9.36
N ASN A 108 -9.80 4.74 9.01
CA ASN A 108 -8.87 5.86 9.20
C ASN A 108 -7.50 5.68 8.51
N ALA A 109 -7.47 5.13 7.29
CA ALA A 109 -6.24 5.12 6.49
C ALA A 109 -5.76 6.56 6.23
N ASP A 110 -4.49 6.85 6.47
CA ASP A 110 -3.86 8.09 5.98
C ASP A 110 -3.66 8.03 4.46
N LEU A 111 -3.42 6.83 3.93
CA LEU A 111 -3.22 6.60 2.51
C LEU A 111 -3.77 5.23 2.10
N PRO A 112 -4.94 5.16 1.46
CA PRO A 112 -5.51 3.91 1.00
C PRO A 112 -4.78 3.40 -0.25
N LYS A 113 -4.56 2.06 -0.33
CA LYS A 113 -3.76 1.44 -1.40
C LYS A 113 -4.45 0.20 -1.96
N ILE A 114 -4.57 0.15 -3.28
CA ILE A 114 -5.06 -1.05 -3.98
C ILE A 114 -4.07 -1.44 -5.09
N ALA A 115 -3.73 -2.74 -5.15
CA ALA A 115 -2.97 -3.32 -6.24
C ALA A 115 -3.73 -4.52 -6.82
N VAL A 116 -3.95 -4.53 -8.13
CA VAL A 116 -4.77 -5.54 -8.82
C VAL A 116 -4.02 -6.14 -10.01
N MET A 117 -4.40 -7.35 -10.42
CA MET A 117 -3.80 -8.04 -11.56
C MET A 117 -4.68 -7.88 -12.80
N PRO A 118 -4.29 -7.05 -13.79
CA PRO A 118 -5.02 -6.92 -15.03
C PRO A 118 -4.84 -8.16 -15.90
N GLN A 119 -5.91 -8.63 -16.53
CA GLN A 119 -5.90 -9.72 -17.50
C GLN A 119 -5.83 -9.19 -18.95
N ASN A 120 -6.16 -7.92 -19.13
CA ASN A 120 -6.17 -7.22 -20.41
C ASN A 120 -6.06 -5.71 -20.20
N GLU A 121 -5.92 -4.94 -21.27
CA GLU A 121 -5.80 -3.48 -21.23
C GLU A 121 -7.03 -2.78 -20.65
N ARG A 122 -8.23 -3.35 -20.84
CA ARG A 122 -9.47 -2.79 -20.27
C ARG A 122 -9.42 -2.79 -18.74
N ASP A 123 -8.84 -3.80 -18.13
CA ASP A 123 -8.67 -3.89 -16.67
C ASP A 123 -7.79 -2.76 -16.14
N VAL A 124 -6.76 -2.37 -16.89
CA VAL A 124 -5.92 -1.21 -16.54
C VAL A 124 -6.74 0.08 -16.59
N MET A 125 -7.61 0.24 -17.58
CA MET A 125 -8.49 1.41 -17.69
C MET A 125 -9.53 1.45 -16.56
N VAL A 126 -10.05 0.28 -16.14
CA VAL A 126 -10.94 0.16 -14.97
C VAL A 126 -10.23 0.66 -13.72
N MET A 127 -8.99 0.25 -13.47
CA MET A 127 -8.21 0.71 -12.32
C MET A 127 -7.96 2.21 -12.35
N LEU A 128 -7.52 2.76 -13.49
CA LEU A 128 -7.29 4.20 -13.64
C LEU A 128 -8.58 5.02 -13.41
N ALA A 129 -9.71 4.56 -13.94
CA ALA A 129 -11.01 5.22 -13.73
C ALA A 129 -11.44 5.18 -12.27
N ALA A 130 -11.28 4.02 -11.59
CA ALA A 130 -11.59 3.87 -10.17
C ALA A 130 -10.72 4.79 -9.29
N MET A 131 -9.43 4.90 -9.59
CA MET A 131 -8.52 5.82 -8.88
C MET A 131 -8.99 7.26 -9.02
N ASN A 132 -9.20 7.73 -10.26
CA ASN A 132 -9.61 9.11 -10.52
C ASN A 132 -10.94 9.47 -9.83
N GLU A 133 -11.93 8.58 -9.87
CA GLU A 133 -13.20 8.76 -9.19
C GLU A 133 -13.04 8.79 -7.66
N SER A 134 -12.19 7.92 -7.11
CA SER A 134 -12.00 7.79 -5.67
C SER A 134 -11.26 8.98 -5.04
N THR A 135 -10.52 9.75 -5.79
CA THR A 135 -9.86 10.97 -5.27
C THR A 135 -10.86 11.98 -4.69
N ALA A 136 -12.09 11.98 -5.16
CA ALA A 136 -13.14 12.90 -4.70
C ALA A 136 -13.50 12.70 -3.21
N PHE A 137 -13.29 11.50 -2.66
CA PHE A 137 -13.63 11.18 -1.27
C PHE A 137 -12.43 10.66 -0.45
N CYS A 138 -11.40 10.11 -1.09
CA CYS A 138 -10.17 9.70 -0.39
C CYS A 138 -9.15 10.83 -0.26
N GLY A 139 -9.16 11.80 -1.20
CA GLY A 139 -8.01 12.63 -1.44
C GLY A 139 -6.87 11.82 -2.08
N PRO A 140 -5.63 11.92 -1.57
CA PRO A 140 -4.52 11.13 -2.07
C PRO A 140 -4.74 9.63 -1.84
N LEU A 141 -4.40 8.82 -2.84
CA LEU A 141 -4.51 7.37 -2.79
C LEU A 141 -3.32 6.70 -3.51
N ILE A 142 -3.21 5.38 -3.41
CA ILE A 142 -2.27 4.58 -4.19
C ILE A 142 -3.06 3.56 -5.00
N GLY A 143 -2.84 3.53 -6.32
CA GLY A 143 -3.46 2.54 -7.19
C GLY A 143 -2.46 1.96 -8.19
N ILE A 144 -2.42 0.63 -8.27
CA ILE A 144 -1.46 -0.10 -9.07
C ILE A 144 -2.18 -1.22 -9.83
N SER A 145 -2.03 -1.23 -11.16
CA SER A 145 -2.18 -2.45 -11.93
C SER A 145 -0.84 -3.17 -11.99
N MET A 146 -0.81 -4.45 -11.63
CA MET A 146 0.41 -5.26 -11.58
C MET A 146 0.77 -5.84 -12.98
N GLY A 147 1.89 -6.52 -13.09
CA GLY A 147 2.35 -7.14 -14.33
C GLY A 147 2.75 -6.16 -15.43
N GLU A 148 3.05 -6.67 -16.60
CA GLU A 148 3.53 -5.88 -17.75
C GLU A 148 2.48 -4.88 -18.24
N LEU A 149 1.22 -5.32 -18.35
CA LEU A 149 0.10 -4.46 -18.78
C LEU A 149 -0.08 -3.27 -17.85
N GLY A 150 0.16 -3.47 -16.55
CA GLY A 150 -0.04 -2.46 -15.52
C GLY A 150 1.08 -1.45 -15.35
N LYS A 151 2.22 -1.58 -16.03
CA LYS A 151 3.37 -0.67 -15.88
C LYS A 151 3.02 0.80 -16.07
N VAL A 152 2.04 1.10 -16.92
CA VAL A 152 1.57 2.48 -17.14
C VAL A 152 1.07 3.13 -15.86
N THR A 153 0.43 2.39 -14.94
CA THR A 153 -0.04 2.93 -13.66
C THR A 153 1.09 3.33 -12.73
N ARG A 154 2.26 2.68 -12.86
CA ARG A 154 3.46 3.01 -12.07
C ARG A 154 4.15 4.29 -12.56
N VAL A 155 3.99 4.63 -13.84
CA VAL A 155 4.63 5.81 -14.47
C VAL A 155 3.65 6.98 -14.54
N ARG A 156 2.38 6.73 -14.84
CA ARG A 156 1.34 7.75 -15.09
C ARG A 156 0.23 7.80 -14.04
N GLY A 157 0.32 6.99 -12.99
CA GLY A 157 -0.69 6.92 -11.93
C GLY A 157 -0.98 8.26 -11.25
N GLY A 158 0.01 9.16 -11.18
CA GLY A 158 -0.16 10.49 -10.62
C GLY A 158 -1.20 11.34 -11.33
N ALA A 159 -1.37 11.19 -12.64
CA ALA A 159 -2.42 11.87 -13.40
C ALA A 159 -3.84 11.39 -13.04
N PHE A 160 -3.96 10.29 -12.32
CA PHE A 160 -5.21 9.66 -11.89
C PHE A 160 -5.36 9.59 -10.35
N GLY A 161 -4.55 10.38 -9.63
CA GLY A 161 -4.66 10.53 -8.18
C GLY A 161 -3.75 9.62 -7.33
N SER A 162 -2.94 8.74 -7.96
CA SER A 162 -1.94 7.97 -7.20
C SER A 162 -0.76 8.83 -6.81
N VAL A 163 -0.50 8.93 -5.50
CA VAL A 163 0.58 9.80 -4.99
C VAL A 163 1.90 9.06 -4.77
N MET A 164 1.90 7.74 -4.94
CA MET A 164 3.09 6.91 -4.70
C MET A 164 3.15 5.76 -5.70
N THR A 165 4.36 5.41 -6.11
CA THR A 165 4.66 4.16 -6.83
C THR A 165 5.76 3.38 -6.13
N PHE A 166 5.88 2.09 -6.46
CA PHE A 166 6.83 1.18 -5.83
C PHE A 166 7.80 0.65 -6.87
N ALA A 167 9.05 1.02 -6.74
CA ALA A 167 10.16 0.49 -7.53
C ALA A 167 10.87 -0.63 -6.77
N SER A 168 11.68 -1.42 -7.46
CA SER A 168 12.55 -2.40 -6.85
C SER A 168 14.01 -1.96 -6.90
N LYS A 169 14.79 -2.37 -5.90
CA LYS A 169 16.25 -2.37 -5.96
C LYS A 169 16.73 -3.80 -5.78
N GLY A 170 17.22 -4.42 -6.84
CA GLY A 170 17.50 -5.85 -6.88
C GLY A 170 16.25 -6.68 -7.23
N LYS A 171 15.93 -7.72 -6.44
CA LYS A 171 14.79 -8.60 -6.69
C LYS A 171 13.45 -7.84 -6.54
N ALA A 172 12.60 -7.92 -7.55
CA ALA A 172 11.25 -7.37 -7.49
C ALA A 172 10.40 -8.11 -6.44
N SER A 173 9.65 -7.38 -5.63
CA SER A 173 8.72 -7.93 -4.62
C SER A 173 7.30 -8.09 -5.13
N ALA A 174 6.98 -7.57 -6.31
CA ALA A 174 5.67 -7.69 -6.94
C ALA A 174 5.78 -7.70 -8.48
N PRO A 175 4.85 -8.35 -9.20
CA PRO A 175 4.85 -8.38 -10.65
C PRO A 175 4.83 -6.98 -11.28
N GLY A 176 5.65 -6.78 -12.32
CA GLY A 176 5.72 -5.53 -13.07
C GLY A 176 6.38 -4.36 -12.33
N GLN A 177 7.03 -4.58 -11.20
CA GLN A 177 7.87 -3.54 -10.60
C GLN A 177 8.99 -3.14 -11.55
N ILE A 178 9.24 -1.84 -11.62
CA ILE A 178 10.31 -1.24 -12.41
C ILE A 178 11.50 -1.04 -11.46
N ASP A 179 12.70 -1.30 -11.96
CA ASP A 179 13.91 -0.98 -11.20
C ASP A 179 13.98 0.52 -10.87
N ALA A 180 14.41 0.86 -9.65
CA ALA A 180 14.38 2.23 -9.14
C ALA A 180 15.22 3.19 -9.99
N GLU A 181 16.38 2.76 -10.48
CA GLU A 181 17.24 3.58 -11.33
C GLU A 181 16.59 3.82 -12.71
N THR A 182 15.94 2.78 -13.25
CA THR A 182 15.19 2.88 -14.50
C THR A 182 13.99 3.82 -14.34
N LEU A 183 13.22 3.66 -13.26
CA LEU A 183 12.04 4.49 -13.01
C LEU A 183 12.41 5.96 -12.81
N SER A 184 13.53 6.26 -12.15
CA SER A 184 14.00 7.63 -11.90
C SER A 184 14.33 8.40 -13.19
N LYS A 185 14.61 7.69 -14.29
CA LYS A 185 14.88 8.27 -15.61
C LYS A 185 13.63 8.44 -16.48
N MET A 186 12.48 7.91 -16.03
CA MET A 186 11.21 8.02 -16.77
C MET A 186 10.50 9.34 -16.45
N PRO A 187 9.75 9.90 -17.42
CA PRO A 187 8.91 11.09 -17.17
C PRO A 187 7.67 10.67 -16.37
N VAL A 188 7.81 10.53 -15.06
CA VAL A 188 6.72 10.15 -14.16
C VAL A 188 5.79 11.35 -13.89
N SER A 189 4.47 11.10 -13.80
CA SER A 189 3.46 12.12 -13.52
C SER A 189 3.08 12.09 -12.03
N TYR A 190 4.06 12.11 -11.13
CA TYR A 190 3.80 12.27 -9.70
C TYR A 190 4.07 13.71 -9.31
N THR A 191 3.15 14.30 -8.58
CA THR A 191 3.37 15.61 -7.96
C THR A 191 4.37 15.41 -6.84
N HIS A 192 5.47 16.13 -6.87
CA HIS A 192 6.35 16.20 -5.72
C HIS A 192 5.60 16.96 -4.63
N LEU A 193 5.26 16.27 -3.56
CA LEU A 193 4.78 16.85 -2.31
C LEU A 193 5.96 17.30 -1.47
#